data_234673eddf9a2b5e6a92139d1282e7e8
#
_entry.id   234673eddf9a2b5e6a92139d1282e7e8
#
_cell.length_a   1.000
_cell.length_b   1.000
_cell.length_c   1.000
_cell.angle_alpha   90.00
_cell.angle_beta   90.00
_cell.angle_gamma   90.00
#
_symmetry.space_group_name_H-M   'P 1'
#
loop_
_entity.id
_entity.type
_entity.pdbx_description
1 polymer ?
#
loop_
_entity_poly.entity_id
_entity_poly.type
_entity_poly.pdbx_seq_one_letter_code
_entity_poly.pdbx_strand_id
1 'polypeptide(L)'
;MDSEKKEINDEACPNTIKPENKKDQNISKINKILSDNTVSEKVFDLLFLIDATGSMSSYIKAAKDETQNISKELRNLYPEYHFQYGYVFYRDPIDSHDDIHEMIDLTDQVNNLPEKIKKIEAYGGGDLPEDWAGGYKLVNEKITWRNGVKVIIHLADAGAHGTDYTSGDKYSSEGPKLDNYIRECANRKITIVCFQIGSEPHKSFSRAKMLYNNMGNNNFKIQDFDQNKKDPGYFTDLVVNAITKVT
;
A
#
# COMPACT_ATOMS: atom_id res chain seq x y z
N MET A 1 34.13 -92.23 21.53
CA MET A 1 33.21 -92.05 20.39
C MET A 1 32.68 -90.67 20.49
N ASP A 2 33.51 -89.70 20.11
CA ASP A 2 33.22 -88.31 20.24
C ASP A 2 33.33 -87.65 18.87
N SER A 3 32.29 -87.04 18.41
CA SER A 3 32.21 -86.34 17.17
C SER A 3 32.27 -84.81 17.45
N GLU A 4 33.40 -84.21 17.17
CA GLU A 4 33.64 -82.78 17.20
C GLU A 4 32.80 -82.06 16.16
N LYS A 5 32.05 -81.07 16.55
CA LYS A 5 31.42 -80.07 15.65
C LYS A 5 32.33 -78.89 15.57
N LYS A 6 32.80 -78.58 14.34
CA LYS A 6 33.45 -77.36 13.97
C LYS A 6 32.44 -76.22 13.87
N GLU A 7 32.66 -75.14 14.61
CA GLU A 7 32.03 -73.88 14.40
C GLU A 7 32.61 -73.14 13.19
N ILE A 8 31.75 -72.70 12.32
CA ILE A 8 32.10 -71.86 11.15
C ILE A 8 31.82 -70.42 11.55
N ASN A 9 32.88 -69.59 11.57
CA ASN A 9 32.78 -68.15 11.77
C ASN A 9 32.23 -67.53 10.49
N ASP A 10 31.10 -66.84 10.58
CA ASP A 10 30.58 -65.91 9.56
C ASP A 10 31.33 -64.59 9.66
N GLU A 11 32.23 -64.34 8.72
CA GLU A 11 32.80 -62.99 8.51
C GLU A 11 31.75 -62.09 7.86
N ALA A 12 31.49 -60.97 8.51
CA ALA A 12 30.61 -59.92 8.02
C ALA A 12 31.15 -59.29 6.75
N CYS A 13 30.39 -59.31 5.68
CA CYS A 13 30.62 -58.59 4.45
C CYS A 13 30.57 -57.05 4.68
N PRO A 14 31.50 -56.23 4.12
CA PRO A 14 31.47 -54.79 4.24
C PRO A 14 30.33 -54.21 3.38
N ASN A 15 29.68 -53.18 3.96
CA ASN A 15 28.65 -52.36 3.36
C ASN A 15 29.01 -51.90 1.94
N THR A 16 28.33 -52.38 0.93
CA THR A 16 28.34 -51.89 -0.43
C THR A 16 27.52 -50.60 -0.46
N ILE A 17 28.20 -49.46 -0.46
CA ILE A 17 27.61 -48.15 -0.80
C ILE A 17 27.19 -48.23 -2.27
N LYS A 18 25.89 -48.20 -2.50
CA LYS A 18 25.36 -48.10 -3.89
C LYS A 18 25.79 -46.74 -4.47
N PRO A 19 26.35 -46.68 -5.67
CA PRO A 19 26.71 -45.41 -6.29
C PRO A 19 25.41 -44.58 -6.52
N GLU A 20 25.31 -43.42 -5.88
CA GLU A 20 24.26 -42.45 -6.18
C GLU A 20 24.27 -42.14 -7.68
N ASN A 21 23.12 -42.24 -8.30
CA ASN A 21 22.98 -42.10 -9.73
C ASN A 21 23.29 -40.63 -10.10
N LYS A 22 24.28 -40.40 -10.98
CA LYS A 22 24.66 -39.07 -11.47
C LYS A 22 23.48 -38.25 -11.98
N LYS A 23 22.39 -38.91 -12.36
CA LYS A 23 21.12 -38.30 -12.79
C LYS A 23 20.41 -37.62 -11.60
N ASP A 24 20.41 -38.24 -10.41
CA ASP A 24 19.77 -37.72 -9.21
C ASP A 24 20.55 -36.51 -8.62
N GLN A 25 21.88 -36.56 -8.71
CA GLN A 25 22.73 -35.42 -8.35
C GLN A 25 22.56 -34.21 -9.28
N ASN A 26 22.34 -34.45 -10.57
CA ASN A 26 22.06 -33.37 -11.53
C ASN A 26 20.67 -32.78 -11.33
N ILE A 27 19.65 -33.59 -11.04
CA ILE A 27 18.30 -33.13 -10.72
C ILE A 27 18.31 -32.27 -9.40
N SER A 28 19.03 -32.74 -8.37
CA SER A 28 19.20 -31.98 -7.13
C SER A 28 19.90 -30.62 -7.35
N LYS A 29 20.95 -30.58 -8.18
CA LYS A 29 21.61 -29.33 -8.56
C LYS A 29 20.73 -28.39 -9.36
N ILE A 30 19.95 -28.92 -10.31
CA ILE A 30 19.01 -28.13 -11.12
C ILE A 30 17.90 -27.59 -10.22
N ASN A 31 17.35 -28.40 -9.31
CA ASN A 31 16.34 -27.94 -8.37
C ASN A 31 16.87 -26.87 -7.40
N LYS A 32 18.13 -26.99 -6.97
CA LYS A 32 18.80 -25.96 -6.16
C LYS A 32 19.02 -24.66 -6.95
N ILE A 33 19.45 -24.76 -8.22
CA ILE A 33 19.61 -23.58 -9.11
C ILE A 33 18.24 -22.93 -9.38
N LEU A 34 17.17 -23.73 -9.58
CA LEU A 34 15.82 -23.21 -9.74
C LEU A 34 15.27 -22.59 -8.47
N SER A 35 15.56 -23.14 -7.29
CA SER A 35 15.19 -22.55 -6.00
C SER A 35 15.98 -21.28 -5.68
N ASP A 36 17.26 -21.24 -6.03
CA ASP A 36 18.12 -20.06 -5.85
C ASP A 36 17.82 -18.96 -6.89
N ASN A 37 17.21 -19.30 -8.04
CA ASN A 37 16.76 -18.39 -9.09
C ASN A 37 15.27 -18.03 -9.00
N THR A 38 14.55 -18.41 -7.95
CA THR A 38 13.30 -17.73 -7.60
C THR A 38 13.68 -16.32 -7.17
N VAL A 39 13.81 -15.42 -8.14
CA VAL A 39 13.73 -13.98 -7.90
C VAL A 39 12.43 -13.80 -7.15
N SER A 40 12.50 -13.61 -5.84
CA SER A 40 11.33 -13.26 -5.04
C SER A 40 10.78 -12.00 -5.66
N GLU A 41 9.65 -12.13 -6.38
CA GLU A 41 9.00 -10.98 -7.00
C GLU A 41 8.78 -9.94 -5.92
N LYS A 42 9.41 -8.79 -6.09
CA LYS A 42 9.24 -7.68 -5.16
C LYS A 42 7.83 -7.13 -5.35
N VAL A 43 7.07 -7.08 -4.28
CA VAL A 43 5.69 -6.63 -4.28
C VAL A 43 5.61 -5.17 -3.89
N PHE A 44 4.83 -4.39 -4.64
CA PHE A 44 4.58 -2.98 -4.36
C PHE A 44 3.08 -2.68 -4.47
N ASP A 45 2.49 -2.24 -3.37
CA ASP A 45 1.09 -1.83 -3.27
C ASP A 45 1.00 -0.32 -3.16
N LEU A 46 0.35 0.32 -4.12
CA LEU A 46 0.11 1.76 -4.16
C LEU A 46 -1.38 2.05 -4.03
N LEU A 47 -1.76 2.66 -2.92
CA LEU A 47 -3.13 3.07 -2.64
C LEU A 47 -3.26 4.59 -2.71
N PHE A 48 -4.27 5.07 -3.41
CA PHE A 48 -4.68 6.47 -3.37
C PHE A 48 -5.82 6.63 -2.37
N LEU A 49 -5.62 7.46 -1.36
CA LEU A 49 -6.64 7.89 -0.41
C LEU A 49 -7.00 9.33 -0.77
N ILE A 50 -8.21 9.55 -1.25
CA ILE A 50 -8.60 10.81 -1.87
C ILE A 50 -9.85 11.35 -1.19
N ASP A 51 -9.76 12.60 -0.76
CA ASP A 51 -10.92 13.40 -0.45
C ASP A 51 -11.78 13.54 -1.71
N ALA A 52 -13.05 13.18 -1.62
CA ALA A 52 -13.99 13.18 -2.73
C ALA A 52 -15.13 14.20 -2.54
N THR A 53 -14.89 15.23 -1.74
CA THR A 53 -15.80 16.38 -1.62
C THR A 53 -15.80 17.25 -2.86
N GLY A 54 -16.76 18.17 -2.97
CA GLY A 54 -17.02 18.93 -4.21
C GLY A 54 -15.82 19.70 -4.75
N SER A 55 -14.97 20.25 -3.88
CA SER A 55 -13.74 20.98 -4.23
C SER A 55 -12.70 20.10 -4.94
N MET A 56 -12.73 18.79 -4.72
CA MET A 56 -11.75 17.83 -5.22
C MET A 56 -12.01 17.31 -6.64
N SER A 57 -13.05 17.77 -7.33
CA SER A 57 -13.47 17.26 -8.66
C SER A 57 -12.33 17.21 -9.70
N SER A 58 -11.50 18.26 -9.79
CA SER A 58 -10.38 18.30 -10.73
C SER A 58 -9.27 17.31 -10.39
N TYR A 59 -9.05 17.02 -9.11
CA TYR A 59 -8.01 16.11 -8.62
C TYR A 59 -8.43 14.64 -8.81
N ILE A 60 -9.71 14.33 -8.58
CA ILE A 60 -10.27 13.00 -8.91
C ILE A 60 -10.16 12.73 -10.40
N LYS A 61 -10.44 13.76 -11.24
CA LYS A 61 -10.26 13.67 -12.68
C LYS A 61 -8.79 13.39 -13.05
N ALA A 62 -7.83 14.11 -12.45
CA ALA A 62 -6.42 13.89 -12.70
C ALA A 62 -5.99 12.47 -12.26
N ALA A 63 -6.40 12.01 -11.08
CA ALA A 63 -6.14 10.65 -10.61
C ALA A 63 -6.65 9.61 -11.61
N LYS A 64 -7.86 9.78 -12.15
CA LYS A 64 -8.44 8.90 -13.17
C LYS A 64 -7.64 8.91 -14.47
N ASP A 65 -7.39 10.12 -15.00
CA ASP A 65 -6.81 10.28 -16.33
C ASP A 65 -5.32 9.87 -16.36
N GLU A 66 -4.60 10.00 -15.23
CA GLU A 66 -3.16 9.75 -15.16
C GLU A 66 -2.77 8.40 -14.53
N THR A 67 -3.71 7.62 -13.99
CA THR A 67 -3.42 6.31 -13.37
C THR A 67 -2.59 5.37 -14.26
N GLN A 68 -2.92 5.31 -15.55
CA GLN A 68 -2.20 4.45 -16.50
C GLN A 68 -0.77 4.95 -16.75
N ASN A 69 -0.56 6.27 -16.81
CA ASN A 69 0.75 6.88 -16.97
C ASN A 69 1.62 6.62 -15.73
N ILE A 70 1.06 6.83 -14.53
CA ILE A 70 1.73 6.50 -13.26
C ILE A 70 2.19 5.04 -13.26
N SER A 71 1.28 4.12 -13.63
CA SER A 71 1.62 2.69 -13.66
C SER A 71 2.72 2.38 -14.67
N LYS A 72 2.67 2.98 -15.86
CA LYS A 72 3.68 2.79 -16.90
C LYS A 72 5.05 3.29 -16.44
N GLU A 73 5.11 4.50 -15.90
CA GLU A 73 6.37 5.10 -15.44
C GLU A 73 6.98 4.30 -14.27
N LEU A 74 6.18 3.90 -13.27
CA LEU A 74 6.67 3.11 -12.15
C LEU A 74 7.18 1.73 -12.58
N ARG A 75 6.50 1.05 -13.52
CA ARG A 75 6.96 -0.23 -14.06
C ARG A 75 8.26 -0.09 -14.88
N ASN A 76 8.44 1.02 -15.57
CA ASN A 76 9.68 1.31 -16.29
C ASN A 76 10.85 1.57 -15.34
N LEU A 77 10.62 2.32 -14.26
CA LEU A 77 11.67 2.65 -13.27
C LEU A 77 12.01 1.47 -12.36
N TYR A 78 11.06 0.62 -12.07
CA TYR A 78 11.18 -0.49 -11.11
C TYR A 78 10.65 -1.80 -11.71
N PRO A 79 11.27 -2.32 -12.78
CA PRO A 79 10.78 -3.50 -13.50
C PRO A 79 10.78 -4.78 -12.66
N GLU A 80 11.54 -4.82 -11.56
CA GLU A 80 11.58 -5.96 -10.65
C GLU A 80 10.41 -5.99 -9.66
N TYR A 81 9.55 -4.95 -9.62
CA TYR A 81 8.40 -4.89 -8.73
C TYR A 81 7.10 -5.29 -9.43
N HIS A 82 6.30 -6.08 -8.73
CA HIS A 82 4.93 -6.42 -9.13
C HIS A 82 3.96 -5.45 -8.45
N PHE A 83 3.52 -4.44 -9.22
CA PHE A 83 2.66 -3.37 -8.70
C PHE A 83 1.19 -3.77 -8.69
N GLN A 84 0.49 -3.36 -7.60
CA GLN A 84 -0.97 -3.24 -7.56
C GLN A 84 -1.36 -1.81 -7.17
N TYR A 85 -2.53 -1.38 -7.65
CA TYR A 85 -3.06 -0.05 -7.45
C TYR A 85 -4.48 -0.13 -6.91
N GLY A 86 -4.81 0.71 -5.92
CA GLY A 86 -6.13 0.78 -5.33
C GLY A 86 -6.51 2.21 -5.00
N TYR A 87 -7.79 2.41 -4.67
CA TYR A 87 -8.35 3.71 -4.34
C TYR A 87 -9.30 3.61 -3.16
N VAL A 88 -9.24 4.60 -2.27
CA VAL A 88 -10.23 4.87 -1.24
C VAL A 88 -10.63 6.33 -1.38
N PHE A 89 -11.93 6.57 -1.44
CA PHE A 89 -12.54 7.89 -1.50
C PHE A 89 -13.35 8.10 -0.23
N TYR A 90 -13.26 9.28 0.36
CA TYR A 90 -14.03 9.65 1.53
C TYR A 90 -14.64 11.04 1.35
N ARG A 91 -15.71 11.34 2.06
CA ARG A 91 -16.41 12.62 2.08
C ARG A 91 -16.76 12.98 3.52
N ASP A 92 -17.66 13.94 3.72
CA ASP A 92 -18.10 14.35 5.04
C ASP A 92 -19.27 13.47 5.54
N PRO A 93 -19.27 13.04 6.83
CA PRO A 93 -20.40 12.36 7.45
C PRO A 93 -21.72 13.17 7.45
N ILE A 94 -21.63 14.50 7.32
CA ILE A 94 -22.81 15.37 7.22
C ILE A 94 -23.53 15.24 5.86
N ASP A 95 -22.83 14.74 4.87
CA ASP A 95 -23.40 14.49 3.55
C ASP A 95 -24.45 13.39 3.66
N SER A 96 -25.70 13.72 3.33
CA SER A 96 -26.86 12.83 3.50
C SER A 96 -26.95 11.69 2.48
N HIS A 97 -25.85 11.34 1.86
CA HIS A 97 -25.76 10.25 0.88
C HIS A 97 -25.24 8.96 1.54
N ASP A 98 -25.75 7.82 1.08
CA ASP A 98 -25.35 6.51 1.60
C ASP A 98 -23.88 6.14 1.24
N ASP A 99 -23.32 6.78 0.20
CA ASP A 99 -22.00 6.45 -0.38
C ASP A 99 -20.92 7.48 0.00
N ILE A 100 -20.83 7.86 1.28
CA ILE A 100 -19.75 8.77 1.76
C ILE A 100 -18.35 8.16 1.65
N HIS A 101 -18.27 6.84 1.56
CA HIS A 101 -17.03 6.10 1.39
C HIS A 101 -17.14 5.13 0.21
N GLU A 102 -16.18 5.21 -0.68
CA GLU A 102 -16.07 4.30 -1.82
C GLU A 102 -14.65 3.73 -1.89
N MET A 103 -14.50 2.50 -2.39
CA MET A 103 -13.19 1.90 -2.54
C MET A 103 -13.07 1.02 -3.78
N ILE A 104 -11.85 0.95 -4.27
CA ILE A 104 -11.39 -0.01 -5.27
C ILE A 104 -10.19 -0.72 -4.67
N ASP A 105 -10.33 -2.00 -4.34
CA ASP A 105 -9.23 -2.77 -3.74
C ASP A 105 -8.04 -2.90 -4.70
N LEU A 106 -6.89 -3.23 -4.16
CA LEU A 106 -5.64 -3.38 -4.87
C LEU A 106 -5.76 -4.38 -6.03
N THR A 107 -5.33 -3.96 -7.22
CA THR A 107 -5.40 -4.76 -8.44
C THR A 107 -4.22 -4.44 -9.38
N ASP A 108 -3.80 -5.42 -10.15
CA ASP A 108 -2.84 -5.26 -11.26
C ASP A 108 -3.53 -4.90 -12.59
N GLN A 109 -4.87 -4.96 -12.63
CA GLN A 109 -5.69 -4.67 -13.81
C GLN A 109 -5.86 -3.17 -14.02
N VAL A 110 -4.75 -2.44 -14.21
CA VAL A 110 -4.70 -0.97 -14.30
C VAL A 110 -5.62 -0.41 -15.38
N ASN A 111 -5.78 -1.14 -16.50
CA ASN A 111 -6.61 -0.70 -17.62
C ASN A 111 -8.10 -0.57 -17.25
N ASN A 112 -8.56 -1.27 -16.20
CA ASN A 112 -9.94 -1.22 -15.74
C ASN A 112 -10.21 -0.12 -14.71
N LEU A 113 -9.16 0.47 -14.13
CA LEU A 113 -9.27 1.48 -13.08
C LEU A 113 -9.95 2.77 -13.56
N PRO A 114 -9.63 3.35 -14.74
CA PRO A 114 -10.29 4.57 -15.19
C PRO A 114 -11.81 4.47 -15.27
N GLU A 115 -12.35 3.34 -15.73
CA GLU A 115 -13.80 3.12 -15.82
C GLU A 115 -14.45 2.95 -14.44
N LYS A 116 -13.73 2.39 -13.47
CA LYS A 116 -14.20 2.30 -12.08
C LYS A 116 -14.20 3.68 -11.42
N ILE A 117 -13.09 4.43 -11.53
CA ILE A 117 -12.95 5.77 -10.95
C ILE A 117 -13.93 6.77 -11.60
N LYS A 118 -14.28 6.59 -12.87
CA LYS A 118 -15.24 7.44 -13.57
C LYS A 118 -16.62 7.50 -12.89
N LYS A 119 -16.98 6.48 -12.12
CA LYS A 119 -18.23 6.42 -11.37
C LYS A 119 -18.19 7.21 -10.07
N ILE A 120 -17.00 7.59 -9.63
CA ILE A 120 -16.79 8.36 -8.42
C ILE A 120 -17.09 9.83 -8.73
N GLU A 121 -18.05 10.39 -8.04
CA GLU A 121 -18.45 11.78 -8.17
C GLU A 121 -17.92 12.60 -6.99
N ALA A 122 -17.43 13.81 -7.27
CA ALA A 122 -17.10 14.77 -6.25
C ALA A 122 -18.38 15.48 -5.80
N TYR A 123 -18.77 15.31 -4.54
CA TYR A 123 -19.93 16.00 -3.96
C TYR A 123 -19.76 16.17 -2.45
N GLY A 124 -20.61 17.00 -1.85
CA GLY A 124 -20.60 17.23 -0.41
C GLY A 124 -19.53 18.23 0.03
N GLY A 125 -19.13 18.15 1.29
CA GLY A 125 -18.27 19.14 1.93
C GLY A 125 -19.07 20.31 2.49
N GLY A 126 -20.04 20.04 3.35
CA GLY A 126 -20.92 21.04 3.95
C GLY A 126 -20.25 21.91 5.01
N ASP A 127 -19.18 21.44 5.64
CA ASP A 127 -18.26 22.18 6.47
C ASP A 127 -16.81 21.86 6.10
N LEU A 128 -15.81 22.39 6.82
CA LEU A 128 -14.40 22.27 6.40
C LEU A 128 -13.71 20.96 6.78
N PRO A 129 -13.98 20.33 7.95
CA PRO A 129 -13.38 19.04 8.26
C PRO A 129 -14.07 17.91 7.50
N GLU A 130 -13.27 16.90 7.10
CA GLU A 130 -13.74 15.76 6.34
C GLU A 130 -13.46 14.43 7.06
N ASP A 131 -14.11 13.32 6.64
CA ASP A 131 -14.03 12.04 7.32
C ASP A 131 -12.75 11.24 6.99
N TRP A 132 -11.60 11.78 7.39
CA TRP A 132 -10.35 11.01 7.31
C TRP A 132 -10.41 9.72 8.11
N ALA A 133 -11.14 9.70 9.24
CA ALA A 133 -11.25 8.51 10.08
C ALA A 133 -11.91 7.35 9.32
N GLY A 134 -13.00 7.61 8.61
CA GLY A 134 -13.66 6.62 7.74
C GLY A 134 -12.77 6.18 6.58
N GLY A 135 -12.09 7.10 5.92
CA GLY A 135 -11.11 6.78 4.88
C GLY A 135 -10.00 5.86 5.39
N TYR A 136 -9.33 6.22 6.48
CA TYR A 136 -8.28 5.39 7.09
C TYR A 136 -8.80 4.08 7.71
N LYS A 137 -10.07 4.03 8.11
CA LYS A 137 -10.74 2.77 8.48
C LYS A 137 -10.75 1.78 7.33
N LEU A 138 -11.19 2.21 6.15
CA LEU A 138 -11.18 1.36 4.95
C LEU A 138 -9.77 0.89 4.59
N VAL A 139 -8.78 1.78 4.65
CA VAL A 139 -7.37 1.47 4.43
C VAL A 139 -6.88 0.32 5.32
N ASN A 140 -7.26 0.34 6.61
CA ASN A 140 -6.78 -0.63 7.59
C ASN A 140 -7.59 -1.93 7.59
N GLU A 141 -8.91 -1.85 7.36
CA GLU A 141 -9.82 -2.98 7.57
C GLU A 141 -10.26 -3.68 6.28
N LYS A 142 -10.22 -2.98 5.12
CA LYS A 142 -10.82 -3.47 3.88
C LYS A 142 -9.82 -3.68 2.75
N ILE A 143 -8.72 -2.90 2.70
CA ILE A 143 -7.71 -3.06 1.66
C ILE A 143 -6.90 -4.34 1.87
N THR A 144 -6.80 -5.14 0.82
CA THR A 144 -6.08 -6.42 0.82
C THR A 144 -4.58 -6.22 0.55
N TRP A 145 -3.87 -5.68 1.55
CA TRP A 145 -2.44 -5.42 1.45
C TRP A 145 -1.62 -6.71 1.35
N ARG A 146 -0.73 -6.78 0.37
CA ARG A 146 0.23 -7.87 0.23
C ARG A 146 1.45 -7.69 1.15
N ASN A 147 2.27 -8.73 1.27
CA ASN A 147 3.53 -8.66 2.02
C ASN A 147 4.65 -8.08 1.14
N GLY A 148 4.89 -6.79 1.23
CA GLY A 148 5.87 -6.05 0.43
C GLY A 148 5.88 -4.57 0.77
N VAL A 149 6.33 -3.74 -0.18
CA VAL A 149 6.27 -2.28 -0.05
C VAL A 149 4.82 -1.83 -0.12
N LYS A 150 4.40 -0.98 0.82
CA LYS A 150 3.04 -0.45 0.92
C LYS A 150 3.11 1.06 1.00
N VAL A 151 2.44 1.73 0.08
CA VAL A 151 2.43 3.19 0.03
C VAL A 151 1.01 3.70 -0.13
N ILE A 152 0.66 4.71 0.67
CA ILE A 152 -0.54 5.51 0.53
C ILE A 152 -0.13 6.88 -0.02
N ILE A 153 -0.80 7.31 -1.08
CA ILE A 153 -0.82 8.70 -1.52
C ILE A 153 -2.14 9.30 -1.02
N HIS A 154 -2.07 10.21 -0.04
CA HIS A 154 -3.23 10.86 0.53
C HIS A 154 -3.37 12.28 -0.04
N LEU A 155 -4.44 12.54 -0.81
CA LEU A 155 -4.78 13.85 -1.35
C LEU A 155 -5.92 14.46 -0.54
N ALA A 156 -5.75 15.68 -0.04
CA ALA A 156 -6.79 16.41 0.65
C ALA A 156 -6.59 17.93 0.55
N ASP A 157 -7.70 18.68 0.45
CA ASP A 157 -7.75 20.13 0.54
C ASP A 157 -8.40 20.62 1.84
N ALA A 158 -8.96 19.72 2.65
CA ALA A 158 -9.56 19.99 3.95
C ALA A 158 -8.95 19.13 5.06
N GLY A 159 -9.07 19.60 6.31
CA GLY A 159 -8.58 18.89 7.50
C GLY A 159 -9.48 17.74 7.93
N ALA A 160 -9.06 17.01 8.96
CA ALA A 160 -9.82 15.90 9.52
C ALA A 160 -10.79 16.38 10.62
N HIS A 161 -11.89 15.66 10.81
CA HIS A 161 -12.73 15.73 11.98
C HIS A 161 -11.98 15.36 13.26
N GLY A 162 -12.45 15.91 14.38
CA GLY A 162 -11.87 15.74 15.70
C GLY A 162 -11.28 17.04 16.26
N THR A 163 -11.56 17.36 17.51
CA THR A 163 -11.12 18.64 18.15
C THR A 163 -9.61 18.83 18.18
N ASP A 164 -8.85 17.73 18.17
CA ASP A 164 -7.38 17.76 18.09
C ASP A 164 -6.87 18.08 16.69
N TYR A 165 -7.65 17.81 15.66
CA TYR A 165 -7.37 18.07 14.26
C TYR A 165 -7.91 19.43 13.83
N THR A 166 -9.19 19.69 14.12
CA THR A 166 -9.88 20.94 13.80
C THR A 166 -10.50 21.54 15.04
N SER A 167 -10.14 22.80 15.38
CA SER A 167 -10.64 23.47 16.58
C SER A 167 -12.13 23.74 16.46
N GLY A 168 -12.89 23.38 17.51
CA GLY A 168 -14.35 23.61 17.55
C GLY A 168 -15.17 22.62 16.74
N ASP A 169 -14.54 21.58 16.22
CA ASP A 169 -15.23 20.53 15.48
C ASP A 169 -16.29 19.81 16.33
N LYS A 170 -17.43 19.48 15.69
CA LYS A 170 -18.57 18.82 16.32
C LYS A 170 -18.37 17.32 16.53
N TYR A 171 -17.53 16.70 15.69
CA TYR A 171 -17.27 15.27 15.69
C TYR A 171 -16.05 14.88 16.51
N SER A 172 -16.04 15.28 17.80
CA SER A 172 -14.89 15.07 18.70
C SER A 172 -14.45 13.61 18.84
N SER A 173 -15.35 12.65 18.61
CA SER A 173 -15.05 11.22 18.67
C SER A 173 -14.21 10.70 17.49
N GLU A 174 -14.15 11.44 16.38
CA GLU A 174 -13.42 10.98 15.17
C GLU A 174 -11.90 11.10 15.33
N GLY A 175 -11.43 12.14 16.04
CA GLY A 175 -10.00 12.31 16.30
C GLY A 175 -9.31 11.09 16.91
N PRO A 176 -9.79 10.55 18.05
CA PRO A 176 -9.22 9.32 18.65
C PRO A 176 -9.27 8.09 17.73
N LYS A 177 -10.30 7.96 16.89
CA LYS A 177 -10.37 6.86 15.90
C LYS A 177 -9.28 7.03 14.86
N LEU A 178 -9.16 8.22 14.28
CA LEU A 178 -8.12 8.53 13.30
C LEU A 178 -6.71 8.31 13.89
N ASP A 179 -6.47 8.75 15.12
CA ASP A 179 -5.21 8.52 15.83
C ASP A 179 -4.83 7.04 15.85
N ASN A 180 -5.80 6.16 16.12
CA ASN A 180 -5.58 4.72 16.15
C ASN A 180 -5.26 4.16 14.75
N TYR A 181 -5.98 4.57 13.72
CA TYR A 181 -5.73 4.11 12.35
C TYR A 181 -4.38 4.59 11.81
N ILE A 182 -3.94 5.80 12.15
CA ILE A 182 -2.60 6.30 11.78
C ILE A 182 -1.50 5.47 12.47
N ARG A 183 -1.65 5.15 13.76
CA ARG A 183 -0.71 4.26 14.47
C ARG A 183 -0.69 2.85 13.88
N GLU A 184 -1.85 2.33 13.46
CA GLU A 184 -1.93 1.02 12.80
C GLU A 184 -1.22 1.02 11.44
N CYS A 185 -1.35 2.07 10.64
CA CYS A 185 -0.56 2.23 9.41
C CYS A 185 0.95 2.20 9.71
N ALA A 186 1.39 2.86 10.80
CA ALA A 186 2.79 2.83 11.22
C ALA A 186 3.24 1.42 11.64
N ASN A 187 2.44 0.70 12.46
CA ASN A 187 2.71 -0.68 12.88
C ASN A 187 2.85 -1.61 11.67
N ARG A 188 2.02 -1.43 10.66
CA ARG A 188 2.04 -2.20 9.40
C ARG A 188 3.10 -1.74 8.42
N LYS A 189 3.92 -0.75 8.80
CA LYS A 189 4.98 -0.14 7.98
C LYS A 189 4.47 0.37 6.63
N ILE A 190 3.28 0.94 6.60
CA ILE A 190 2.71 1.54 5.41
C ILE A 190 3.29 2.96 5.30
N THR A 191 4.04 3.25 4.26
CA THR A 191 4.51 4.61 3.96
C THR A 191 3.35 5.49 3.58
N ILE A 192 3.28 6.71 4.14
CA ILE A 192 2.24 7.68 3.81
C ILE A 192 2.89 8.92 3.21
N VAL A 193 2.47 9.27 2.01
CA VAL A 193 2.83 10.53 1.35
C VAL A 193 1.57 11.35 1.16
N CYS A 194 1.50 12.48 1.84
CA CYS A 194 0.38 13.41 1.78
C CYS A 194 0.65 14.49 0.74
N PHE A 195 -0.28 14.68 -0.19
CA PHE A 195 -0.31 15.83 -1.08
C PHE A 195 -1.31 16.85 -0.52
N GLN A 196 -0.75 17.88 0.09
CA GLN A 196 -1.50 18.95 0.71
C GLN A 196 -1.93 19.97 -0.35
N ILE A 197 -3.24 20.17 -0.48
CA ILE A 197 -3.84 21.12 -1.39
C ILE A 197 -4.27 22.34 -0.57
N GLY A 198 -3.62 23.48 -0.75
CA GLY A 198 -3.86 24.66 0.09
C GLY A 198 -3.31 24.50 1.52
N SER A 199 -3.81 25.30 2.45
CA SER A 199 -3.30 25.37 3.85
C SER A 199 -4.16 24.62 4.85
N GLU A 200 -5.43 24.36 4.53
CA GLU A 200 -6.42 23.82 5.47
C GLU A 200 -6.04 22.44 6.05
N PRO A 201 -5.53 21.46 5.26
CA PRO A 201 -5.19 20.15 5.81
C PRO A 201 -3.88 20.15 6.61
N HIS A 202 -3.11 21.25 6.65
CA HIS A 202 -1.77 21.30 7.24
C HIS A 202 -1.71 20.82 8.69
N LYS A 203 -2.63 21.31 9.54
CA LYS A 203 -2.68 20.94 10.96
C LYS A 203 -2.94 19.43 11.12
N SER A 204 -3.88 18.91 10.34
CA SER A 204 -4.27 17.50 10.37
C SER A 204 -3.14 16.59 9.90
N PHE A 205 -2.48 16.90 8.80
CA PHE A 205 -1.32 16.15 8.33
C PHE A 205 -0.14 16.22 9.32
N SER A 206 0.10 17.38 9.92
CA SER A 206 1.18 17.56 10.91
C SER A 206 0.94 16.70 12.16
N ARG A 207 -0.31 16.65 12.66
CA ARG A 207 -0.68 15.78 13.79
C ARG A 207 -0.53 14.30 13.41
N ALA A 208 -1.08 13.88 12.27
CA ALA A 208 -0.97 12.51 11.79
C ALA A 208 0.49 12.08 11.66
N LYS A 209 1.35 12.92 11.09
CA LYS A 209 2.80 12.69 10.99
C LYS A 209 3.46 12.51 12.36
N MET A 210 3.12 13.37 13.32
CA MET A 210 3.64 13.26 14.69
C MET A 210 3.26 11.91 15.32
N LEU A 211 2.01 11.49 15.22
CA LEU A 211 1.53 10.22 15.75
C LEU A 211 2.22 9.03 15.08
N TYR A 212 2.33 9.07 13.76
CA TYR A 212 3.01 8.04 12.98
C TYR A 212 4.48 7.91 13.39
N ASN A 213 5.20 9.04 13.50
CA ASN A 213 6.62 9.06 13.84
C ASN A 213 6.87 8.60 15.28
N ASN A 214 5.95 8.86 16.21
CA ASN A 214 6.03 8.39 17.60
C ASN A 214 5.98 6.85 17.72
N MET A 215 5.58 6.15 16.66
CA MET A 215 5.67 4.67 16.57
C MET A 215 7.06 4.18 16.13
N GLY A 216 8.07 5.05 16.05
CA GLY A 216 9.43 4.71 15.64
C GLY A 216 9.63 4.61 14.13
N ASN A 217 8.70 5.13 13.33
CA ASN A 217 8.78 5.18 11.87
C ASN A 217 8.92 6.62 11.37
N ASN A 218 9.63 6.82 10.25
CA ASN A 218 9.82 8.13 9.63
C ASN A 218 9.26 8.20 8.20
N ASN A 219 8.41 7.26 7.83
CA ASN A 219 7.88 7.10 6.48
C ASN A 219 6.52 7.83 6.30
N PHE A 220 6.37 8.98 6.96
CA PHE A 220 5.27 9.90 6.74
C PHE A 220 5.81 11.22 6.16
N LYS A 221 5.43 11.53 4.93
CA LYS A 221 5.90 12.71 4.19
C LYS A 221 4.72 13.61 3.88
N ILE A 222 4.93 14.93 3.91
CA ILE A 222 3.96 15.95 3.50
C ILE A 222 4.61 16.75 2.39
N GLN A 223 3.90 16.94 1.29
CA GLN A 223 4.31 17.72 0.14
C GLN A 223 3.16 18.64 -0.26
N ASP A 224 3.48 19.87 -0.64
CA ASP A 224 2.50 20.79 -1.18
C ASP A 224 2.15 20.39 -2.62
N PHE A 225 0.86 20.40 -2.92
CA PHE A 225 0.34 20.27 -4.26
C PHE A 225 0.18 21.68 -4.87
N ASP A 226 0.94 21.98 -5.91
CA ASP A 226 0.85 23.28 -6.57
C ASP A 226 -0.43 23.36 -7.44
N GLN A 227 -1.45 24.02 -6.92
CA GLN A 227 -2.76 24.20 -7.57
C GLN A 227 -2.69 25.00 -8.89
N ASN A 228 -1.60 25.74 -9.10
CA ASN A 228 -1.41 26.54 -10.31
C ASN A 228 -0.84 25.73 -11.49
N LYS A 229 -0.25 24.57 -11.19
CA LYS A 229 0.24 23.65 -12.22
C LYS A 229 -0.91 22.83 -12.78
N LYS A 230 -1.22 23.11 -14.05
CA LYS A 230 -2.28 22.41 -14.82
C LYS A 230 -1.70 21.61 -15.99
N ASP A 231 -0.38 21.41 -15.98
CA ASP A 231 0.30 20.68 -17.05
C ASP A 231 -0.17 19.22 -17.06
N PRO A 232 -0.50 18.66 -18.24
CA PRO A 232 -0.74 17.23 -18.36
C PRO A 232 0.48 16.44 -17.87
N GLY A 233 0.26 15.45 -17.00
CA GLY A 233 1.33 14.65 -16.40
C GLY A 233 1.90 15.21 -15.09
N TYR A 234 1.51 16.41 -14.64
CA TYR A 234 2.00 16.95 -13.36
C TYR A 234 1.69 16.01 -12.18
N PHE A 235 0.49 15.44 -12.15
CA PHE A 235 0.12 14.49 -11.10
C PHE A 235 0.96 13.21 -11.19
N THR A 236 1.20 12.70 -12.41
CA THR A 236 2.10 11.55 -12.64
C THR A 236 3.50 11.85 -12.09
N ASP A 237 4.10 12.98 -12.48
CA ASP A 237 5.43 13.36 -12.03
C ASP A 237 5.50 13.48 -10.50
N LEU A 238 4.48 14.06 -9.88
CA LEU A 238 4.42 14.23 -8.43
C LEU A 238 4.39 12.89 -7.71
N VAL A 239 3.56 11.95 -8.16
CA VAL A 239 3.45 10.60 -7.60
C VAL A 239 4.74 9.81 -7.81
N VAL A 240 5.27 9.79 -9.05
CA VAL A 240 6.50 9.05 -9.37
C VAL A 240 7.69 9.58 -8.56
N ASN A 241 7.84 10.90 -8.47
CA ASN A 241 8.89 11.52 -7.64
C ASN A 241 8.71 11.21 -6.14
N ALA A 242 7.48 11.14 -5.65
CA ALA A 242 7.22 10.77 -4.26
C ALA A 242 7.62 9.31 -3.98
N ILE A 243 7.27 8.38 -4.88
CA ILE A 243 7.64 6.96 -4.79
C ILE A 243 9.15 6.79 -4.83
N THR A 244 9.85 7.46 -5.77
CA THR A 244 11.32 7.39 -5.90
C THR A 244 12.07 7.84 -4.62
N LYS A 245 11.46 8.68 -3.80
CA LYS A 245 12.07 9.14 -2.53
C LYS A 245 11.81 8.21 -1.35
N VAL A 246 10.97 7.20 -1.50
CA VAL A 246 10.58 6.27 -0.42
C VAL A 246 10.95 4.82 -0.71
N THR A 247 11.37 4.52 -1.94
CA THR A 247 12.00 3.26 -2.36
C THR A 247 13.51 3.32 -2.22
#